data_109ac8fdc5f7705c36c27d8e9749dae1
#
_entry.id   109ac8fdc5f7705c36c27d8e9749dae1
#
_cell.length_a   1.000
_cell.length_b   1.000
_cell.length_c   1.000
_cell.angle_alpha   90.00
_cell.angle_beta   90.00
_cell.angle_gamma   90.00
#
_symmetry.space_group_name_H-M   'P 1'
#
loop_
_entity.id
_entity.type
_entity.pdbx_description
1 polymer ?
#
loop_
_entity_poly.entity_id
_entity_poly.type
_entity_poly.pdbx_seq_one_letter_code
_entity_poly.pdbx_strand_id
1 'polypeptide(L)'
;MNEMTQPIRLAQPAPVSWFQFATRHRASIASLVVLVFPLVMPFTALAVNILIYGLYALGFNLVYGYLGLLSFGHAALFGTGAYLCGIAIVHFALPWYLAIPIGIVGGLLMAALIGVLAIRTRGIYFAMVTMALSQCVYYLFYQAVDWTGGENGLRGINVRTIDILGIKLDFINPLTRYYVIAAFVIAAFFVLSRILASPFGAVIEAVRENETRARASGYDVTVTRLLTFVLSGGFCGLAGALQALHLSIVPIEILHYDTSGIVVMIALLGGMGTFFGPMVGAAAFLLLENLVSLWTVHWQLIVGAIFMICVLFFPAGIWGTLISRGKP
;
A
#
# COMPACT_ATOMS: atom_id res chain seq x y z
N MET A 1 25.41 48.45 37.93
CA MET A 1 26.15 47.18 37.86
C MET A 1 25.41 46.18 38.74
N ASN A 2 24.30 45.59 38.22
CA ASN A 2 23.59 44.47 38.85
C ASN A 2 22.40 44.03 37.95
N GLU A 3 22.71 43.58 36.72
CA GLU A 3 21.76 42.93 35.86
C GLU A 3 22.46 41.75 35.18
N MET A 4 22.75 40.69 35.89
CA MET A 4 23.14 39.42 35.26
C MET A 4 23.06 38.29 36.29
N THR A 5 21.90 37.71 36.43
CA THR A 5 21.72 36.28 36.75
C THR A 5 20.21 35.96 36.84
N GLN A 6 19.53 35.97 35.69
CA GLN A 6 18.28 35.20 35.64
C GLN A 6 18.67 33.75 35.44
N PRO A 7 18.24 32.81 36.32
CA PRO A 7 18.49 31.38 36.12
C PRO A 7 17.77 30.96 34.86
N ILE A 8 18.51 30.30 33.96
CA ILE A 8 17.96 29.59 32.77
C ILE A 8 16.89 28.63 33.32
N ARG A 9 15.62 29.01 33.17
CA ARG A 9 14.49 28.07 33.38
C ARG A 9 14.60 27.01 32.34
N LEU A 10 15.10 25.83 32.69
CA LEU A 10 14.98 24.63 31.90
C LEU A 10 13.49 24.47 31.62
N ALA A 11 13.10 24.61 30.35
CA ALA A 11 11.73 24.42 29.91
C ALA A 11 11.30 23.01 30.35
N GLN A 12 10.30 22.93 31.20
CA GLN A 12 9.69 21.66 31.56
C GLN A 12 9.21 20.99 30.28
N PRO A 13 9.48 19.68 30.08
CA PRO A 13 8.98 19.00 28.88
C PRO A 13 7.46 19.16 28.85
N ALA A 14 6.96 19.78 27.79
CA ALA A 14 5.54 19.91 27.56
C ALA A 14 4.85 18.53 27.66
N PRO A 15 3.65 18.45 28.26
CA PRO A 15 2.94 17.18 28.37
C PRO A 15 2.86 16.54 26.98
N VAL A 16 3.27 15.28 26.87
CA VAL A 16 3.29 14.52 25.62
C VAL A 16 1.86 14.56 25.07
N SER A 17 1.63 15.34 24.03
CA SER A 17 0.32 15.43 23.41
C SER A 17 -0.07 14.04 22.91
N TRP A 18 -1.37 13.71 22.96
CA TRP A 18 -1.91 12.46 22.42
C TRP A 18 -1.37 12.16 21.03
N PHE A 19 -1.08 13.17 20.27
CA PHE A 19 -0.52 13.14 18.94
C PHE A 19 0.94 12.65 18.91
N GLN A 20 1.78 13.06 19.86
CA GLN A 20 3.16 12.58 19.97
C GLN A 20 3.22 11.12 20.42
N PHE A 21 2.29 10.71 21.29
CA PHE A 21 2.14 9.30 21.67
C PHE A 21 1.71 8.44 20.47
N ALA A 22 0.73 8.90 19.69
CA ALA A 22 0.24 8.21 18.50
C ALA A 22 1.32 8.09 17.40
N THR A 23 2.16 9.11 17.21
CA THR A 23 3.26 9.04 16.24
C THR A 23 4.38 8.09 16.68
N ARG A 24 4.65 8.01 17.98
CA ARG A 24 5.67 7.10 18.52
C ARG A 24 5.25 5.64 18.49
N HIS A 25 3.95 5.34 18.67
CA HIS A 25 3.39 3.98 18.71
C HIS A 25 2.49 3.68 17.51
N ARG A 26 2.68 4.37 16.39
CA ARG A 26 1.82 4.28 15.19
C ARG A 26 1.62 2.84 14.69
N ALA A 27 2.68 2.02 14.66
CA ALA A 27 2.56 0.63 14.21
C ALA A 27 1.74 -0.22 15.19
N SER A 28 1.91 -0.02 16.51
CA SER A 28 1.18 -0.77 17.54
C SER A 28 -0.30 -0.40 17.57
N ILE A 29 -0.63 0.88 17.37
CA ILE A 29 -2.02 1.34 17.26
C ILE A 29 -2.68 0.76 16.01
N ALA A 30 -1.99 0.80 14.86
CA ALA A 30 -2.48 0.18 13.63
C ALA A 30 -2.73 -1.32 13.81
N SER A 31 -1.81 -2.03 14.49
CA SER A 31 -1.95 -3.46 14.77
C SER A 31 -3.16 -3.76 15.62
N LEU A 32 -3.41 -2.96 16.67
CA LEU A 32 -4.57 -3.14 17.54
C LEU A 32 -5.88 -2.93 16.77
N VAL A 33 -5.96 -1.88 15.96
CA VAL A 33 -7.12 -1.62 15.10
C VAL A 33 -7.37 -2.79 14.16
N VAL A 34 -6.34 -3.30 13.49
CA VAL A 34 -6.45 -4.45 12.58
C VAL A 34 -6.92 -5.71 13.30
N LEU A 35 -6.46 -5.98 14.53
CA LEU A 35 -6.88 -7.14 15.31
C LEU A 35 -8.35 -7.08 15.75
N VAL A 36 -8.85 -5.89 16.09
CA VAL A 36 -10.23 -5.69 16.57
C VAL A 36 -11.23 -5.53 15.42
N PHE A 37 -10.76 -5.16 14.24
CA PHE A 37 -11.60 -4.82 13.08
C PHE A 37 -12.63 -5.90 12.69
N PRO A 38 -12.35 -7.23 12.70
CA PRO A 38 -13.34 -8.24 12.34
C PRO A 38 -14.50 -8.37 13.35
N LEU A 39 -14.34 -7.87 14.59
CA LEU A 39 -15.41 -7.83 15.58
C LEU A 39 -16.46 -6.74 15.27
N VAL A 40 -16.04 -5.70 14.55
CA VAL A 40 -16.90 -4.56 14.19
C VAL A 40 -17.55 -4.77 12.83
N MET A 41 -16.87 -5.49 11.90
CA MET A 41 -17.33 -5.71 10.54
C MET A 41 -17.99 -7.08 10.41
N PRO A 42 -19.29 -7.14 10.05
CA PRO A 42 -20.01 -8.41 9.88
C PRO A 42 -19.56 -9.21 8.64
N PHE A 43 -18.98 -8.52 7.63
CA PHE A 43 -18.54 -9.13 6.38
C PHE A 43 -17.01 -9.31 6.38
N THR A 44 -16.53 -10.48 6.77
CA THR A 44 -15.10 -10.80 6.83
C THR A 44 -14.38 -10.67 5.49
N ALA A 45 -15.05 -10.97 4.37
CA ALA A 45 -14.46 -10.82 3.03
C ALA A 45 -14.15 -9.34 2.70
N LEU A 46 -15.05 -8.42 3.03
CA LEU A 46 -14.83 -6.99 2.86
C LEU A 46 -13.70 -6.49 3.77
N ALA A 47 -13.65 -6.98 5.01
CA ALA A 47 -12.57 -6.64 5.94
C ALA A 47 -11.20 -7.08 5.42
N VAL A 48 -11.09 -8.27 4.82
CA VAL A 48 -9.86 -8.75 4.17
C VAL A 48 -9.48 -7.87 2.99
N ASN A 49 -10.42 -7.52 2.12
CA ASN A 49 -10.15 -6.62 0.98
C ASN A 49 -9.66 -5.25 1.46
N ILE A 50 -10.23 -4.69 2.52
CA ILE A 50 -9.77 -3.42 3.12
C ILE A 50 -8.32 -3.53 3.58
N LEU A 51 -7.91 -4.63 4.20
CA LEU A 51 -6.53 -4.84 4.60
C LEU A 51 -5.58 -4.94 3.41
N ILE A 52 -5.95 -5.68 2.37
CA ILE A 52 -5.12 -5.90 1.19
C ILE A 52 -4.96 -4.59 0.38
N TYR A 53 -6.07 -3.91 0.08
CA TYR A 53 -6.03 -2.64 -0.64
C TYR A 53 -5.40 -1.51 0.20
N GLY A 54 -5.57 -1.56 1.53
CA GLY A 54 -4.86 -0.69 2.44
C GLY A 54 -3.36 -0.90 2.41
N LEU A 55 -2.89 -2.14 2.38
CA LEU A 55 -1.47 -2.48 2.21
C LEU A 55 -0.95 -2.05 0.83
N TYR A 56 -1.72 -2.27 -0.23
CA TYR A 56 -1.40 -1.80 -1.57
C TYR A 56 -1.26 -0.27 -1.61
N ALA A 57 -2.20 0.44 -0.98
CA ALA A 57 -2.16 1.89 -0.87
C ALA A 57 -1.01 2.39 0.04
N LEU A 58 -0.57 1.62 1.05
CA LEU A 58 0.63 1.93 1.83
C LEU A 58 1.89 1.90 0.97
N GLY A 59 2.04 0.88 0.11
CA GLY A 59 3.12 0.81 -0.87
C GLY A 59 3.11 2.01 -1.80
N PHE A 60 1.95 2.35 -2.37
CA PHE A 60 1.79 3.53 -3.23
C PHE A 60 2.09 4.84 -2.49
N ASN A 61 1.64 4.99 -1.25
CA ASN A 61 1.85 6.17 -0.43
C ASN A 61 3.34 6.42 -0.11
N LEU A 62 4.17 5.38 -0.09
CA LEU A 62 5.61 5.52 0.08
C LEU A 62 6.23 6.31 -1.08
N VAL A 63 5.77 6.09 -2.31
CA VAL A 63 6.24 6.80 -3.51
C VAL A 63 5.53 8.14 -3.70
N TYR A 64 4.20 8.16 -3.61
CA TYR A 64 3.45 9.37 -3.87
C TYR A 64 3.39 10.29 -2.64
N GLY A 65 3.07 9.73 -1.48
CA GLY A 65 2.88 10.50 -0.26
C GLY A 65 4.19 11.00 0.35
N TYR A 66 5.20 10.16 0.46
CA TYR A 66 6.46 10.52 1.10
C TYR A 66 7.52 11.04 0.13
N LEU A 67 7.60 10.54 -1.10
CA LEU A 67 8.59 10.99 -2.09
C LEU A 67 8.05 12.04 -3.07
N GLY A 68 6.72 12.13 -3.25
CA GLY A 68 6.06 13.10 -4.12
C GLY A 68 6.02 12.72 -5.60
N LEU A 69 6.24 11.43 -5.95
CA LEU A 69 6.19 10.95 -7.32
C LEU A 69 4.89 10.22 -7.61
N LEU A 70 4.03 10.79 -8.47
CA LEU A 70 2.80 10.14 -8.93
C LEU A 70 3.16 9.04 -9.95
N SER A 71 2.74 7.81 -9.68
CA SER A 71 2.96 6.66 -10.56
C SER A 71 1.66 5.90 -10.84
N PHE A 72 1.39 5.62 -12.10
CA PHE A 72 0.30 4.73 -12.53
C PHE A 72 0.80 3.32 -12.89
N GLY A 73 2.02 2.97 -12.48
CA GLY A 73 2.63 1.66 -12.69
C GLY A 73 2.39 0.65 -11.56
N HIS A 74 1.72 1.04 -10.49
CA HIS A 74 1.59 0.20 -9.30
C HIS A 74 0.71 -1.03 -9.50
N ALA A 75 -0.21 -1.04 -10.49
CA ALA A 75 -0.97 -2.23 -10.89
C ALA A 75 -0.03 -3.35 -11.37
N ALA A 76 1.01 -3.02 -12.13
CA ALA A 76 2.01 -4.00 -12.56
C ALA A 76 2.75 -4.63 -11.37
N LEU A 77 3.08 -3.84 -10.33
CA LEU A 77 3.77 -4.34 -9.13
C LEU A 77 2.87 -5.27 -8.32
N PHE A 78 1.63 -4.86 -8.12
CA PHE A 78 0.60 -5.62 -7.42
C PHE A 78 0.25 -6.91 -8.15
N GLY A 79 -0.06 -6.81 -9.45
CA GLY A 79 -0.44 -7.95 -10.28
C GLY A 79 0.70 -8.94 -10.48
N THR A 80 1.95 -8.48 -10.69
CA THR A 80 3.10 -9.38 -10.77
C THR A 80 3.29 -10.16 -9.48
N GLY A 81 3.11 -9.52 -8.31
CA GLY A 81 3.15 -10.21 -7.02
C GLY A 81 2.06 -11.28 -6.90
N ALA A 82 0.83 -10.98 -7.34
CA ALA A 82 -0.28 -11.91 -7.34
C ALA A 82 -0.02 -13.11 -8.28
N TYR A 83 0.40 -12.84 -9.52
CA TYR A 83 0.66 -13.89 -10.51
C TYR A 83 1.82 -14.78 -10.11
N LEU A 84 2.95 -14.23 -9.67
CA LEU A 84 4.10 -15.06 -9.29
C LEU A 84 3.80 -15.91 -8.05
N CYS A 85 3.03 -15.41 -7.09
CA CYS A 85 2.53 -16.19 -5.98
C CYS A 85 1.59 -17.31 -6.49
N GLY A 86 0.63 -16.99 -7.36
CA GLY A 86 -0.30 -17.96 -7.94
C GLY A 86 0.42 -19.04 -8.78
N ILE A 87 1.34 -18.64 -9.64
CA ILE A 87 2.16 -19.57 -10.47
C ILE A 87 2.97 -20.51 -9.57
N ALA A 88 3.57 -19.99 -8.49
CA ALA A 88 4.31 -20.80 -7.54
C ALA A 88 3.45 -21.90 -6.90
N ILE A 89 2.18 -21.60 -6.63
CA ILE A 89 1.24 -22.58 -6.04
C ILE A 89 0.73 -23.56 -7.10
N VAL A 90 0.32 -23.08 -8.30
CA VAL A 90 -0.37 -23.89 -9.31
C VAL A 90 0.60 -24.75 -10.09
N HIS A 91 1.69 -24.19 -10.61
CA HIS A 91 2.62 -24.89 -11.49
C HIS A 91 3.75 -25.59 -10.73
N PHE A 92 4.22 -25.02 -9.61
CA PHE A 92 5.30 -25.62 -8.82
C PHE A 92 4.81 -26.32 -7.55
N ALA A 93 3.50 -26.35 -7.30
CA ALA A 93 2.87 -26.98 -6.12
C ALA A 93 3.51 -26.53 -4.80
N LEU A 94 4.05 -25.30 -4.75
CA LEU A 94 4.67 -24.78 -3.55
C LEU A 94 3.61 -24.43 -2.50
N PRO A 95 3.92 -24.64 -1.22
CA PRO A 95 3.02 -24.22 -0.16
C PRO A 95 2.91 -22.69 -0.14
N TRP A 96 1.73 -22.18 0.22
CA TRP A 96 1.40 -20.75 0.18
C TRP A 96 2.40 -19.87 0.95
N TYR A 97 2.95 -20.35 2.07
CA TYR A 97 3.93 -19.59 2.88
C TYR A 97 5.28 -19.40 2.17
N LEU A 98 5.66 -20.26 1.22
CA LEU A 98 6.80 -20.07 0.34
C LEU A 98 6.44 -19.26 -0.91
N ALA A 99 5.19 -19.31 -1.35
CA ALA A 99 4.72 -18.56 -2.51
C ALA A 99 4.62 -17.03 -2.22
N ILE A 100 4.27 -16.62 -0.99
CA ILE A 100 4.21 -15.21 -0.61
C ILE A 100 5.56 -14.49 -0.79
N PRO A 101 6.70 -14.98 -0.27
CA PRO A 101 8.01 -14.39 -0.53
C PRO A 101 8.33 -14.26 -2.04
N ILE A 102 7.92 -15.23 -2.86
CA ILE A 102 8.10 -15.18 -4.33
C ILE A 102 7.30 -14.00 -4.90
N GLY A 103 6.06 -13.80 -4.45
CA GLY A 103 5.26 -12.64 -4.84
C GLY A 103 5.89 -11.31 -4.42
N ILE A 104 6.46 -11.22 -3.22
CA ILE A 104 7.19 -10.03 -2.75
C ILE A 104 8.41 -9.76 -3.64
N VAL A 105 9.23 -10.79 -3.90
CA VAL A 105 10.41 -10.67 -4.77
C VAL A 105 9.99 -10.27 -6.18
N GLY A 106 8.89 -10.82 -6.69
CA GLY A 106 8.32 -10.42 -7.97
C GLY A 106 7.97 -8.94 -8.04
N GLY A 107 7.30 -8.42 -7.01
CA GLY A 107 6.99 -6.99 -6.90
C GLY A 107 8.24 -6.12 -6.82
N LEU A 108 9.26 -6.54 -6.05
CA LEU A 108 10.56 -5.84 -5.96
C LEU A 108 11.29 -5.80 -7.31
N LEU A 109 11.38 -6.93 -8.01
CA LEU A 109 12.06 -7.03 -9.31
C LEU A 109 11.33 -6.23 -10.39
N MET A 110 10.01 -6.32 -10.44
CA MET A 110 9.21 -5.53 -11.37
C MET A 110 9.34 -4.03 -11.09
N ALA A 111 9.36 -3.63 -9.82
CA ALA A 111 9.60 -2.25 -9.43
C ALA A 111 11.02 -1.79 -9.80
N ALA A 112 12.03 -2.64 -9.66
CA ALA A 112 13.38 -2.31 -10.09
C ALA A 112 13.44 -2.11 -11.62
N LEU A 113 12.81 -2.98 -12.40
CA LEU A 113 12.75 -2.91 -13.84
C LEU A 113 12.04 -1.63 -14.33
N ILE A 114 10.82 -1.39 -13.85
CA ILE A 114 10.05 -0.18 -14.20
C ILE A 114 10.77 1.07 -13.67
N GLY A 115 11.29 1.02 -12.44
CA GLY A 115 11.96 2.13 -11.78
C GLY A 115 13.20 2.62 -12.52
N VAL A 116 14.08 1.71 -12.96
CA VAL A 116 15.30 2.06 -13.73
C VAL A 116 14.95 2.81 -15.02
N LEU A 117 13.87 2.44 -15.67
CA LEU A 117 13.41 3.08 -16.91
C LEU A 117 12.70 4.41 -16.62
N ALA A 118 11.80 4.43 -15.64
CA ALA A 118 10.91 5.55 -15.37
C ALA A 118 11.58 6.72 -14.62
N ILE A 119 12.52 6.44 -13.70
CA ILE A 119 13.15 7.47 -12.83
C ILE A 119 13.94 8.52 -13.57
N ARG A 120 14.31 8.26 -14.82
CA ARG A 120 14.95 9.25 -15.71
C ARG A 120 14.01 10.39 -16.09
N THR A 121 12.70 10.19 -15.94
CA THR A 121 11.65 11.18 -16.23
C THR A 121 11.19 11.89 -14.95
N ARG A 122 10.52 13.05 -15.09
CA ARG A 122 10.07 13.88 -13.96
C ARG A 122 8.63 14.34 -14.13
N GLY A 123 7.99 14.63 -13.02
CA GLY A 123 6.64 15.17 -13.00
C GLY A 123 5.62 14.27 -13.72
N ILE A 124 4.81 14.84 -14.60
CA ILE A 124 3.77 14.13 -15.33
C ILE A 124 4.32 13.05 -16.28
N TYR A 125 5.53 13.25 -16.81
CA TYR A 125 6.18 12.27 -17.69
C TYR A 125 6.51 10.98 -16.95
N PHE A 126 6.85 11.06 -15.66
CA PHE A 126 7.04 9.86 -14.83
C PHE A 126 5.74 9.04 -14.72
N ALA A 127 4.62 9.70 -14.48
CA ALA A 127 3.31 9.05 -14.41
C ALA A 127 2.94 8.37 -15.75
N MET A 128 3.15 9.05 -16.88
CA MET A 128 2.86 8.51 -18.21
C MET A 128 3.74 7.31 -18.56
N VAL A 129 5.05 7.38 -18.29
CA VAL A 129 6.00 6.28 -18.56
C VAL A 129 5.68 5.08 -17.68
N THR A 130 5.40 5.27 -16.39
CA THR A 130 5.02 4.16 -15.50
C THR A 130 3.71 3.50 -15.93
N MET A 131 2.73 4.28 -16.41
CA MET A 131 1.48 3.75 -16.97
C MET A 131 1.73 2.93 -18.23
N ALA A 132 2.54 3.44 -19.18
CA ALA A 132 2.87 2.72 -20.40
C ALA A 132 3.60 1.39 -20.12
N LEU A 133 4.59 1.42 -19.20
CA LEU A 133 5.31 0.21 -18.79
C LEU A 133 4.38 -0.79 -18.09
N SER A 134 3.43 -0.32 -17.28
CA SER A 134 2.42 -1.18 -16.66
C SER A 134 1.55 -1.87 -17.71
N GLN A 135 1.16 -1.18 -18.78
CA GLN A 135 0.41 -1.77 -19.88
C GLN A 135 1.25 -2.81 -20.66
N CYS A 136 2.56 -2.57 -20.85
CA CYS A 136 3.43 -3.59 -21.41
C CYS A 136 3.44 -4.87 -20.56
N VAL A 137 3.51 -4.74 -19.24
CA VAL A 137 3.45 -5.89 -18.33
C VAL A 137 2.09 -6.59 -18.42
N TYR A 138 0.97 -5.83 -18.46
CA TYR A 138 -0.36 -6.40 -18.67
C TYR A 138 -0.41 -7.27 -19.93
N TYR A 139 0.05 -6.76 -21.08
CA TYR A 139 0.03 -7.51 -22.34
C TYR A 139 0.97 -8.72 -22.33
N LEU A 140 2.12 -8.64 -21.65
CA LEU A 140 3.00 -9.80 -21.47
C LEU A 140 2.29 -10.94 -20.73
N PHE A 141 1.62 -10.63 -19.64
CA PHE A 141 0.87 -11.63 -18.86
C PHE A 141 -0.38 -12.10 -19.61
N TYR A 142 -1.04 -11.23 -20.37
CA TYR A 142 -2.19 -11.59 -21.20
C TYR A 142 -1.83 -12.61 -22.29
N GLN A 143 -0.65 -12.47 -22.91
CA GLN A 143 -0.19 -13.37 -23.97
C GLN A 143 0.41 -14.68 -23.46
N ALA A 144 0.90 -14.69 -22.22
CA ALA A 144 1.53 -15.89 -21.62
C ALA A 144 0.48 -16.90 -21.12
N VAL A 145 -0.47 -17.29 -21.99
CA VAL A 145 -1.66 -18.09 -21.65
C VAL A 145 -1.34 -19.37 -20.88
N ASP A 146 -0.28 -20.08 -21.27
CA ASP A 146 0.11 -21.36 -20.63
C ASP A 146 0.49 -21.20 -19.15
N TRP A 147 0.99 -20.03 -18.75
CA TRP A 147 1.43 -19.75 -17.38
C TRP A 147 0.43 -18.95 -16.56
N THR A 148 -0.31 -18.06 -17.20
CA THR A 148 -1.16 -17.07 -16.54
C THR A 148 -2.64 -17.34 -16.70
N GLY A 149 -3.03 -18.23 -17.62
CA GLY A 149 -4.42 -18.44 -18.00
C GLY A 149 -4.99 -17.37 -18.95
N GLY A 150 -4.17 -16.37 -19.35
CA GLY A 150 -4.55 -15.30 -20.27
C GLY A 150 -5.76 -14.52 -19.78
N GLU A 151 -6.77 -14.33 -20.65
CA GLU A 151 -8.01 -13.59 -20.34
C GLU A 151 -8.80 -14.20 -19.18
N ASN A 152 -8.76 -15.54 -19.01
CA ASN A 152 -9.47 -16.21 -17.94
C ASN A 152 -8.82 -16.05 -16.57
N GLY A 153 -7.61 -15.54 -16.51
CA GLY A 153 -6.81 -15.44 -15.31
C GLY A 153 -6.31 -16.78 -14.79
N LEU A 154 -5.40 -16.76 -13.83
CA LEU A 154 -4.83 -17.94 -13.22
C LEU A 154 -5.78 -18.53 -12.18
N ARG A 155 -6.26 -19.75 -12.44
CA ARG A 155 -7.19 -20.50 -11.59
C ARG A 155 -6.48 -21.68 -10.92
N GLY A 156 -7.13 -22.28 -9.93
CA GLY A 156 -6.60 -23.48 -9.28
C GLY A 156 -5.68 -23.20 -8.10
N ILE A 157 -5.65 -21.99 -7.59
CA ILE A 157 -4.94 -21.64 -6.35
C ILE A 157 -5.67 -22.28 -5.17
N ASN A 158 -5.23 -23.48 -4.81
CA ASN A 158 -5.90 -24.30 -3.82
C ASN A 158 -5.14 -24.20 -2.49
N VAL A 159 -5.57 -23.26 -1.66
CA VAL A 159 -5.02 -23.10 -0.30
C VAL A 159 -5.89 -23.93 0.65
N ARG A 160 -5.57 -25.21 0.74
CA ARG A 160 -6.21 -26.12 1.70
C ARG A 160 -5.51 -26.04 3.06
N THR A 161 -6.06 -26.80 4.03
CA THR A 161 -5.52 -26.93 5.39
C THR A 161 -4.02 -27.04 5.45
N ILE A 162 -3.40 -26.25 6.31
CA ILE A 162 -1.96 -26.19 6.48
C ILE A 162 -1.61 -26.74 7.84
N ASP A 163 -0.73 -27.73 7.85
CA ASP A 163 -0.09 -28.21 9.06
C ASP A 163 1.23 -27.42 9.26
N ILE A 164 1.18 -26.36 10.04
CA ILE A 164 2.38 -25.69 10.52
C ILE A 164 2.61 -26.14 11.95
N LEU A 165 3.65 -26.95 12.20
CA LEU A 165 4.04 -27.42 13.54
C LEU A 165 2.89 -28.07 14.33
N GLY A 166 2.00 -28.81 13.65
CA GLY A 166 0.86 -29.49 14.29
C GLY A 166 -0.41 -28.64 14.48
N ILE A 167 -0.38 -27.37 14.07
CA ILE A 167 -1.57 -26.51 14.06
C ILE A 167 -2.18 -26.56 12.67
N LYS A 168 -3.37 -27.14 12.55
CA LYS A 168 -4.16 -27.18 11.32
C LYS A 168 -4.85 -25.85 11.12
N LEU A 169 -4.27 -24.98 10.30
CA LEU A 169 -4.92 -23.73 9.88
C LEU A 169 -5.82 -24.03 8.69
N ASP A 170 -7.11 -23.94 8.90
CA ASP A 170 -8.11 -24.11 7.85
C ASP A 170 -8.39 -22.75 7.18
N PHE A 171 -7.87 -22.56 5.95
CA PHE A 171 -8.09 -21.36 5.15
C PHE A 171 -9.52 -21.23 4.61
N ILE A 172 -10.34 -22.28 4.72
CA ILE A 172 -11.75 -22.24 4.36
C ILE A 172 -12.51 -21.36 5.37
N ASN A 173 -12.07 -21.38 6.63
CA ASN A 173 -12.68 -20.53 7.67
C ASN A 173 -12.34 -19.05 7.41
N PRO A 174 -13.35 -18.16 7.20
CA PRO A 174 -13.12 -16.75 6.91
C PRO A 174 -12.33 -16.01 7.99
N LEU A 175 -12.52 -16.36 9.26
CA LEU A 175 -11.78 -15.74 10.38
C LEU A 175 -10.31 -16.13 10.38
N THR A 176 -9.99 -17.40 10.13
CA THR A 176 -8.59 -17.86 10.04
C THR A 176 -7.88 -17.15 8.90
N ARG A 177 -8.52 -17.03 7.72
CA ARG A 177 -8.02 -16.30 6.57
C ARG A 177 -7.76 -14.84 6.92
N TYR A 178 -8.68 -14.18 7.60
CA TYR A 178 -8.53 -12.81 8.04
C TYR A 178 -7.28 -12.63 8.91
N TYR A 179 -7.13 -13.43 9.98
CA TYR A 179 -6.02 -13.26 10.92
C TYR A 179 -4.65 -13.58 10.30
N VAL A 180 -4.58 -14.53 9.37
CA VAL A 180 -3.34 -14.80 8.63
C VAL A 180 -2.96 -13.60 7.78
N ILE A 181 -3.89 -13.03 7.00
CA ILE A 181 -3.64 -11.83 6.19
C ILE A 181 -3.31 -10.64 7.09
N ALA A 182 -4.03 -10.47 8.19
CA ALA A 182 -3.77 -9.42 9.18
C ALA A 182 -2.35 -9.50 9.75
N ALA A 183 -1.83 -10.69 10.01
CA ALA A 183 -0.46 -10.88 10.50
C ALA A 183 0.59 -10.32 9.50
N PHE A 184 0.42 -10.58 8.20
CA PHE A 184 1.31 -10.02 7.17
C PHE A 184 1.16 -8.50 7.05
N VAL A 185 -0.05 -7.97 7.12
CA VAL A 185 -0.30 -6.52 7.11
C VAL A 185 0.31 -5.85 8.32
N ILE A 186 0.19 -6.44 9.51
CA ILE A 186 0.82 -5.94 10.73
C ILE A 186 2.36 -5.95 10.59
N ALA A 187 2.94 -7.03 10.08
CA ALA A 187 4.37 -7.10 9.81
C ALA A 187 4.80 -5.98 8.84
N ALA A 188 4.03 -5.75 7.78
CA ALA A 188 4.27 -4.66 6.83
C ALA A 188 4.21 -3.27 7.49
N PHE A 189 3.28 -3.02 8.41
CA PHE A 189 3.24 -1.78 9.20
C PHE A 189 4.51 -1.58 10.04
N PHE A 190 5.00 -2.62 10.69
CA PHE A 190 6.25 -2.53 11.45
C PHE A 190 7.43 -2.24 10.55
N VAL A 191 7.54 -2.92 9.40
CA VAL A 191 8.60 -2.65 8.40
C VAL A 191 8.54 -1.22 7.90
N LEU A 192 7.34 -0.74 7.48
CA LEU A 192 7.16 0.63 7.02
C LEU A 192 7.51 1.65 8.11
N SER A 193 7.08 1.42 9.36
CA SER A 193 7.41 2.32 10.47
C SER A 193 8.90 2.42 10.72
N ARG A 194 9.64 1.32 10.55
CA ARG A 194 11.11 1.28 10.66
C ARG A 194 11.79 2.01 9.50
N ILE A 195 11.29 1.83 8.27
CA ILE A 195 11.81 2.55 7.09
C ILE A 195 11.64 4.05 7.29
N LEU A 196 10.45 4.52 7.68
CA LEU A 196 10.17 5.94 7.87
C LEU A 196 10.90 6.55 9.08
N ALA A 197 11.22 5.75 10.10
CA ALA A 197 11.99 6.22 11.26
C ALA A 197 13.51 6.14 11.04
N SER A 198 13.98 5.58 9.93
CA SER A 198 15.39 5.47 9.59
C SER A 198 15.95 6.75 8.96
N PRO A 199 17.28 6.92 8.90
CA PRO A 199 17.90 8.01 8.14
C PRO A 199 17.43 8.08 6.67
N PHE A 200 17.12 6.92 6.07
CA PHE A 200 16.59 6.83 4.71
C PHE A 200 15.21 7.51 4.59
N GLY A 201 14.34 7.37 5.60
CA GLY A 201 13.05 8.08 5.64
C GLY A 201 13.21 9.60 5.63
N ALA A 202 14.17 10.13 6.41
CA ALA A 202 14.48 11.56 6.40
C ALA A 202 15.01 12.05 5.04
N VAL A 203 15.80 11.21 4.34
CA VAL A 203 16.29 11.54 2.98
C VAL A 203 15.15 11.56 1.97
N ILE A 204 14.18 10.63 2.07
CA ILE A 204 12.98 10.63 1.21
C ILE A 204 12.22 11.95 1.35
N GLU A 205 11.96 12.41 2.59
CA GLU A 205 11.27 13.69 2.86
C GLU A 205 12.09 14.89 2.35
N ALA A 206 13.39 14.90 2.57
CA ALA A 206 14.28 15.96 2.06
C ALA A 206 14.26 16.07 0.53
N VAL A 207 14.24 14.92 -0.18
CA VAL A 207 14.12 14.87 -1.65
C VAL A 207 12.76 15.40 -2.11
N ARG A 208 11.68 15.07 -1.39
CA ARG A 208 10.33 15.57 -1.67
C ARG A 208 10.24 17.10 -1.53
N GLU A 209 10.81 17.64 -0.45
CA GLU A 209 10.77 19.08 -0.19
C GLU A 209 11.59 19.89 -1.22
N ASN A 210 12.82 19.48 -1.47
CA ASN A 210 13.70 20.19 -2.43
C ASN A 210 14.84 19.28 -2.92
N GLU A 211 14.68 18.75 -4.15
CA GLU A 211 15.70 17.91 -4.79
C GLU A 211 17.06 18.59 -4.94
N THR A 212 17.07 19.88 -5.28
CA THR A 212 18.33 20.63 -5.49
C THR A 212 19.08 20.76 -4.18
N ARG A 213 18.37 21.03 -3.08
CA ARG A 213 18.96 21.12 -1.75
C ARG A 213 19.48 19.77 -1.27
N ALA A 214 18.69 18.69 -1.45
CA ALA A 214 19.11 17.33 -1.09
C ALA A 214 20.39 16.92 -1.83
N ARG A 215 20.46 17.23 -3.14
CA ARG A 215 21.63 16.95 -3.97
C ARG A 215 22.85 17.79 -3.54
N ALA A 216 22.66 19.07 -3.22
CA ALA A 216 23.73 19.92 -2.70
C ALA A 216 24.28 19.45 -1.35
N SER A 217 23.45 18.77 -0.55
CA SER A 217 23.84 18.11 0.70
C SER A 217 24.52 16.74 0.52
N GLY A 218 24.78 16.32 -0.74
CA GLY A 218 25.53 15.11 -1.07
C GLY A 218 24.69 13.85 -1.22
N TYR A 219 23.35 13.93 -1.17
CA TYR A 219 22.48 12.75 -1.36
C TYR A 219 22.25 12.46 -2.84
N ASP A 220 22.34 11.18 -3.21
CA ASP A 220 21.96 10.73 -4.56
C ASP A 220 20.44 10.60 -4.66
N VAL A 221 19.82 11.62 -5.28
CA VAL A 221 18.37 11.68 -5.49
C VAL A 221 17.87 10.54 -6.38
N THR A 222 18.67 10.11 -7.37
CA THR A 222 18.28 9.06 -8.32
C THR A 222 18.20 7.71 -7.61
N VAL A 223 19.22 7.38 -6.83
CA VAL A 223 19.26 6.14 -6.03
C VAL A 223 18.16 6.16 -4.96
N THR A 224 17.94 7.28 -4.29
CA THR A 224 16.87 7.43 -3.29
C THR A 224 15.49 7.16 -3.90
N ARG A 225 15.21 7.73 -5.07
CA ARG A 225 13.96 7.50 -5.81
C ARG A 225 13.79 6.03 -6.21
N LEU A 226 14.86 5.43 -6.76
CA LEU A 226 14.84 4.03 -7.18
C LEU A 226 14.57 3.09 -6.01
N LEU A 227 15.32 3.25 -4.92
CA LEU A 227 15.14 2.42 -3.73
C LEU A 227 13.75 2.58 -3.12
N THR A 228 13.22 3.80 -3.07
CA THR A 228 11.86 4.05 -2.57
C THR A 228 10.82 3.36 -3.46
N PHE A 229 10.98 3.42 -4.78
CA PHE A 229 10.07 2.77 -5.73
C PHE A 229 10.16 1.23 -5.62
N VAL A 230 11.37 0.68 -5.48
CA VAL A 230 11.58 -0.76 -5.28
C VAL A 230 10.95 -1.23 -3.97
N LEU A 231 11.17 -0.52 -2.85
CA LEU A 231 10.53 -0.85 -1.57
C LEU A 231 9.00 -0.81 -1.67
N SER A 232 8.45 0.18 -2.36
CA SER A 232 7.01 0.24 -2.67
C SER A 232 6.55 -1.01 -3.40
N GLY A 233 7.34 -1.48 -4.39
CA GLY A 233 7.06 -2.72 -5.11
C GLY A 233 6.99 -3.94 -4.21
N GLY A 234 7.80 -4.01 -3.16
CA GLY A 234 7.74 -5.08 -2.17
C GLY A 234 6.41 -5.10 -1.40
N PHE A 235 5.91 -3.93 -0.96
CA PHE A 235 4.60 -3.83 -0.31
C PHE A 235 3.46 -4.15 -1.27
N CYS A 236 3.52 -3.66 -2.52
CA CYS A 236 2.52 -3.96 -3.54
C CYS A 236 2.54 -5.44 -3.93
N GLY A 237 3.73 -6.05 -4.07
CA GLY A 237 3.89 -7.48 -4.35
C GLY A 237 3.34 -8.35 -3.23
N LEU A 238 3.57 -7.97 -1.95
CA LEU A 238 2.96 -8.64 -0.80
C LEU A 238 1.43 -8.53 -0.86
N ALA A 239 0.89 -7.33 -1.11
CA ALA A 239 -0.55 -7.13 -1.23
C ALA A 239 -1.15 -7.97 -2.36
N GLY A 240 -0.47 -8.05 -3.52
CA GLY A 240 -0.87 -8.91 -4.64
C GLY A 240 -0.86 -10.39 -4.29
N ALA A 241 0.19 -10.88 -3.63
CA ALA A 241 0.28 -12.27 -3.18
C ALA A 241 -0.88 -12.61 -2.21
N LEU A 242 -1.20 -11.72 -1.27
CA LEU A 242 -2.32 -11.91 -0.35
C LEU A 242 -3.67 -11.88 -1.09
N GLN A 243 -3.81 -11.07 -2.14
CA GLN A 243 -5.01 -11.03 -2.97
C GLN A 243 -5.24 -12.36 -3.71
N ALA A 244 -4.16 -12.94 -4.28
CA ALA A 244 -4.22 -14.24 -4.94
C ALA A 244 -4.71 -15.35 -3.99
N LEU A 245 -4.23 -15.34 -2.75
CA LEU A 245 -4.66 -16.28 -1.71
C LEU A 245 -6.12 -16.03 -1.26
N HIS A 246 -6.53 -14.76 -1.17
CA HIS A 246 -7.88 -14.40 -0.75
C HIS A 246 -8.93 -14.82 -1.77
N LEU A 247 -8.72 -14.50 -3.04
CA LEU A 247 -9.66 -14.80 -4.13
C LEU A 247 -9.57 -16.24 -4.62
N SER A 248 -8.45 -16.94 -4.37
CA SER A 248 -8.13 -18.26 -4.95
C SER A 248 -8.09 -18.26 -6.50
N ILE A 249 -7.99 -17.08 -7.09
CA ILE A 249 -7.84 -16.81 -8.52
C ILE A 249 -7.07 -15.51 -8.69
N VAL A 250 -6.31 -15.38 -9.77
CA VAL A 250 -5.69 -14.10 -10.16
C VAL A 250 -6.29 -13.66 -11.49
N PRO A 251 -7.29 -12.76 -11.47
CA PRO A 251 -7.87 -12.22 -12.70
C PRO A 251 -6.89 -11.27 -13.38
N ILE A 252 -6.93 -11.21 -14.73
CA ILE A 252 -6.00 -10.39 -15.50
C ILE A 252 -6.17 -8.88 -15.26
N GLU A 253 -7.37 -8.47 -14.88
CA GLU A 253 -7.76 -7.08 -14.59
C GLU A 253 -6.93 -6.46 -13.45
N ILE A 254 -6.36 -7.28 -12.57
CA ILE A 254 -5.46 -6.82 -11.50
C ILE A 254 -4.24 -6.06 -12.05
N LEU A 255 -3.77 -6.44 -13.25
CA LEU A 255 -2.65 -5.79 -13.94
C LEU A 255 -3.06 -4.54 -14.73
N HIS A 256 -4.37 -4.32 -14.94
CA HIS A 256 -4.87 -3.20 -15.73
C HIS A 256 -4.64 -1.86 -15.03
N TYR A 257 -4.44 -0.77 -15.80
CA TYR A 257 -4.15 0.56 -15.24
C TYR A 257 -5.25 1.10 -14.32
N ASP A 258 -6.49 0.62 -14.47
CA ASP A 258 -7.61 0.98 -13.59
C ASP A 258 -7.32 0.63 -12.13
N THR A 259 -6.64 -0.49 -11.89
CA THR A 259 -6.19 -0.88 -10.53
C THR A 259 -5.20 0.13 -9.94
N SER A 260 -4.34 0.75 -10.79
CA SER A 260 -3.52 1.89 -10.35
C SER A 260 -4.36 3.13 -10.06
N GLY A 261 -5.43 3.37 -10.82
CA GLY A 261 -6.38 4.45 -10.55
C GLY A 261 -7.08 4.30 -9.20
N ILE A 262 -7.52 3.08 -8.88
CA ILE A 262 -8.16 2.77 -7.58
C ILE A 262 -7.21 3.09 -6.41
N VAL A 263 -5.96 2.68 -6.46
CA VAL A 263 -5.02 2.95 -5.37
C VAL A 263 -4.70 4.44 -5.21
N VAL A 264 -4.65 5.18 -6.32
CA VAL A 264 -4.54 6.65 -6.28
C VAL A 264 -5.74 7.26 -5.56
N MET A 265 -6.96 6.84 -5.90
CA MET A 265 -8.18 7.30 -5.22
C MET A 265 -8.17 6.98 -3.73
N ILE A 266 -7.80 5.76 -3.35
CA ILE A 266 -7.67 5.33 -1.96
C ILE A 266 -6.66 6.22 -1.19
N ALA A 267 -5.49 6.46 -1.77
CA ALA A 267 -4.45 7.25 -1.12
C ALA A 267 -4.82 8.72 -0.97
N LEU A 268 -5.48 9.30 -1.97
CA LEU A 268 -5.98 10.68 -1.93
C LEU A 268 -7.09 10.84 -0.89
N LEU A 269 -8.08 9.95 -0.91
CA LEU A 269 -9.20 9.97 0.03
C LEU A 269 -8.72 9.83 1.48
N GLY A 270 -7.76 8.93 1.71
CA GLY A 270 -7.21 8.68 3.04
C GLY A 270 -6.35 9.81 3.58
N GLY A 271 -5.59 10.47 2.72
CA GLY A 271 -4.65 11.53 3.04
C GLY A 271 -3.19 11.13 2.78
N MET A 272 -2.63 11.73 1.74
CA MET A 272 -1.27 11.48 1.27
C MET A 272 -0.22 11.87 2.32
N GLY A 273 0.88 11.10 2.37
CA GLY A 273 2.00 11.36 3.28
C GLY A 273 1.69 11.12 4.75
N THR A 274 0.56 10.51 5.06
CA THR A 274 0.22 10.10 6.43
C THR A 274 0.33 8.59 6.59
N PHE A 275 0.66 8.13 7.81
CA PHE A 275 0.86 6.70 8.07
C PHE A 275 -0.46 5.90 8.06
N PHE A 276 -1.52 6.46 8.63
CA PHE A 276 -2.84 5.80 8.73
C PHE A 276 -3.75 6.10 7.53
N GLY A 277 -3.46 7.16 6.76
CA GLY A 277 -4.28 7.59 5.65
C GLY A 277 -4.65 6.47 4.67
N PRO A 278 -3.69 5.72 4.12
CA PRO A 278 -3.99 4.66 3.16
C PRO A 278 -4.99 3.61 3.67
N MET A 279 -4.91 3.22 4.95
CA MET A 279 -5.86 2.27 5.54
C MET A 279 -7.25 2.86 5.72
N VAL A 280 -7.32 4.11 6.19
CA VAL A 280 -8.59 4.84 6.32
C VAL A 280 -9.22 5.08 4.94
N GLY A 281 -8.39 5.41 3.94
CA GLY A 281 -8.82 5.58 2.56
C GLY A 281 -9.35 4.27 1.95
N ALA A 282 -8.67 3.14 2.18
CA ALA A 282 -9.12 1.83 1.73
C ALA A 282 -10.46 1.44 2.38
N ALA A 283 -10.59 1.66 3.68
CA ALA A 283 -11.84 1.41 4.38
C ALA A 283 -12.98 2.30 3.81
N ALA A 284 -12.74 3.61 3.69
CA ALA A 284 -13.74 4.54 3.18
C ALA A 284 -14.14 4.22 1.72
N PHE A 285 -13.17 3.96 0.85
CA PHE A 285 -13.40 3.67 -0.57
C PHE A 285 -14.18 2.37 -0.76
N LEU A 286 -13.71 1.25 -0.16
CA LEU A 286 -14.33 -0.05 -0.33
C LEU A 286 -15.71 -0.16 0.35
N LEU A 287 -15.91 0.52 1.48
CA LEU A 287 -17.23 0.63 2.09
C LEU A 287 -18.21 1.39 1.18
N LEU A 288 -17.76 2.51 0.62
CA LEU A 288 -18.56 3.31 -0.29
C LEU A 288 -18.88 2.54 -1.57
N GLU A 289 -17.88 1.87 -2.16
CA GLU A 289 -18.06 0.98 -3.32
C GLU A 289 -19.09 -0.12 -3.03
N ASN A 290 -18.95 -0.82 -1.91
CA ASN A 290 -19.86 -1.88 -1.52
C ASN A 290 -21.30 -1.37 -1.31
N LEU A 291 -21.46 -0.23 -0.63
CA LEU A 291 -22.78 0.38 -0.41
C LEU A 291 -23.42 0.83 -1.72
N VAL A 292 -22.68 1.50 -2.60
CA VAL A 292 -23.23 2.03 -3.86
C VAL A 292 -23.54 0.92 -4.86
N SER A 293 -22.73 -0.15 -4.90
CA SER A 293 -22.94 -1.28 -5.80
C SER A 293 -24.23 -2.07 -5.48
N LEU A 294 -24.75 -2.00 -4.24
CA LEU A 294 -26.04 -2.58 -3.87
C LEU A 294 -27.23 -1.83 -4.51
N TRP A 295 -27.05 -0.56 -4.85
CA TRP A 295 -28.15 0.31 -5.34
C TRP A 295 -28.14 0.50 -6.86
N THR A 296 -26.98 0.40 -7.51
CA THR A 296 -26.88 0.66 -8.94
C THR A 296 -25.71 -0.08 -9.61
N VAL A 297 -25.96 -0.49 -10.87
CA VAL A 297 -24.91 -1.08 -11.73
C VAL A 297 -23.86 -0.02 -12.13
N HIS A 298 -24.22 1.26 -12.14
CA HIS A 298 -23.33 2.37 -12.49
C HIS A 298 -22.58 2.93 -11.28
N TRP A 299 -22.21 2.08 -10.33
CA TRP A 299 -21.53 2.45 -9.10
C TRP A 299 -20.24 3.26 -9.32
N GLN A 300 -19.50 2.97 -10.39
CA GLN A 300 -18.25 3.68 -10.73
C GLN A 300 -18.46 5.18 -10.97
N LEU A 301 -19.55 5.57 -11.64
CA LEU A 301 -19.89 6.97 -11.87
C LEU A 301 -20.18 7.69 -10.55
N ILE A 302 -20.96 7.08 -9.68
CA ILE A 302 -21.32 7.66 -8.38
C ILE A 302 -20.09 7.77 -7.46
N VAL A 303 -19.30 6.71 -7.39
CA VAL A 303 -18.06 6.71 -6.60
C VAL A 303 -17.08 7.76 -7.13
N GLY A 304 -16.94 7.90 -8.45
CA GLY A 304 -16.11 8.95 -9.08
C GLY A 304 -16.62 10.36 -8.77
N ALA A 305 -17.93 10.59 -8.78
CA ALA A 305 -18.52 11.89 -8.41
C ALA A 305 -18.30 12.22 -6.92
N ILE A 306 -18.51 11.24 -6.02
CA ILE A 306 -18.24 11.41 -4.59
C ILE A 306 -16.76 11.67 -4.35
N PHE A 307 -15.87 10.94 -5.04
CA PHE A 307 -14.44 11.16 -4.96
C PHE A 307 -14.04 12.58 -5.37
N MET A 308 -14.59 13.09 -6.48
CA MET A 308 -14.36 14.47 -6.94
C MET A 308 -14.78 15.49 -5.87
N ILE A 309 -15.96 15.31 -5.27
CA ILE A 309 -16.45 16.15 -4.19
C ILE A 309 -15.50 16.07 -2.96
N CYS A 310 -15.10 14.85 -2.58
CA CYS A 310 -14.19 14.67 -1.44
C CYS A 310 -12.84 15.36 -1.65
N VAL A 311 -12.26 15.28 -2.85
CA VAL A 311 -10.98 15.94 -3.16
C VAL A 311 -11.09 17.46 -3.14
N LEU A 312 -12.22 18.01 -3.62
CA LEU A 312 -12.47 19.46 -3.60
C LEU A 312 -12.65 20.02 -2.18
N PHE A 313 -13.35 19.30 -1.31
CA PHE A 313 -13.64 19.76 0.06
C PHE A 313 -12.59 19.33 1.08
N PHE A 314 -11.87 18.24 0.85
CA PHE A 314 -10.86 17.68 1.77
C PHE A 314 -9.51 17.47 1.05
N PRO A 315 -8.81 18.55 0.68
CA PRO A 315 -7.54 18.44 -0.07
C PRO A 315 -6.43 17.71 0.70
N ALA A 316 -6.50 17.66 2.04
CA ALA A 316 -5.60 16.91 2.89
C ALA A 316 -6.04 15.44 3.11
N GLY A 317 -7.16 15.01 2.50
CA GLY A 317 -7.80 13.74 2.76
C GLY A 317 -8.52 13.66 4.11
N ILE A 318 -9.24 12.57 4.35
CA ILE A 318 -10.01 12.36 5.59
C ILE A 318 -9.10 12.43 6.82
N TRP A 319 -8.03 11.63 6.82
CA TRP A 319 -7.10 11.57 7.94
C TRP A 319 -6.29 12.85 8.12
N GLY A 320 -5.84 13.46 7.04
CA GLY A 320 -5.11 14.75 7.09
C GLY A 320 -5.94 15.87 7.67
N THR A 321 -7.22 15.94 7.35
CA THR A 321 -8.15 16.95 7.89
C THR A 321 -8.41 16.74 9.38
N LEU A 322 -8.51 15.49 9.84
CA LEU A 322 -8.65 15.16 11.26
C LEU A 322 -7.41 15.62 12.06
N ILE A 323 -6.21 15.41 11.50
CA ILE A 323 -4.96 15.84 12.14
C ILE A 323 -4.83 17.37 12.18
N SER A 324 -5.17 18.06 11.09
CA SER A 324 -5.06 19.52 11.02
C SER A 324 -5.98 20.25 12.01
N ARG A 325 -7.15 19.69 12.29
CA ARG A 325 -8.09 20.21 13.30
C ARG A 325 -7.65 19.93 14.75
N GLY A 326 -6.73 19.01 14.98
CA GLY A 326 -6.19 18.68 16.30
C GLY A 326 -4.93 19.45 16.70
N LYS A 327 -4.42 20.36 15.85
CA LYS A 327 -3.34 21.28 16.23
C LYS A 327 -3.97 22.56 16.76
N PRO A 328 -3.75 22.92 18.04
CA PRO A 328 -4.17 24.19 18.61
C PRO A 328 -3.48 25.38 17.94
#